data_9867f04da0e896a8467c457bd0e65892
#
_entry.id   9867f04da0e896a8467c457bd0e65892
#
_cell.length_a   1.000
_cell.length_b   1.000
_cell.length_c   1.000
_cell.angle_alpha   90.00
_cell.angle_beta   90.00
_cell.angle_gamma   90.00
#
_symmetry.space_group_name_H-M   'P 1'
#
loop_
_entity.id
_entity.type
_entity.pdbx_description
1 polymer ?
#
loop_
_entity_poly.entity_id
_entity_poly.type
_entity_poly.pdbx_seq_one_letter_code
_entity_poly.pdbx_strand_id
1 'polypeptide(L)'
;ELSTVKKAILPIIAAAGGMAVPAMIYAIFNAGTLTSGGWGIPTATDIAFAIGIMSILGNRVPVSLKIFLTALAIADDLGAILVVAFFYGGDIDLPLLFIALLILAIVRLMNNLGEKRMAYYLVPAIVVWFLFYYSGIHSTMSGVVMAFMIPMDARFSHAYLKRSNQKYINRLAAYDLENSKSGTLFPNESQRHCLRRMSYINNNSIGMSYRLEHVLRSEERRVGKECRRMCR
;
A
#
# COMPACT_ATOMS: atom_id res chain seq x y z
N GLU A 1 6.79 -9.19 -12.64
CA GLU A 1 6.34 -9.85 -13.89
C GLU A 1 5.90 -8.86 -14.98
N LEU A 2 5.59 -7.62 -14.66
CA LEU A 2 5.25 -6.52 -15.59
C LEU A 2 6.43 -5.57 -15.89
N SER A 3 7.67 -6.00 -15.63
CA SER A 3 8.87 -5.16 -15.78
C SER A 3 9.20 -4.75 -17.22
N THR A 4 8.50 -5.29 -18.21
CA THR A 4 8.67 -4.94 -19.62
C THR A 4 7.53 -4.03 -20.08
N VAL A 5 7.87 -2.84 -20.60
CA VAL A 5 6.89 -1.84 -21.11
C VAL A 5 5.85 -2.47 -22.04
N LYS A 6 6.27 -3.42 -22.90
CA LYS A 6 5.36 -4.13 -23.82
C LYS A 6 4.23 -4.90 -23.12
N LYS A 7 4.48 -5.43 -21.91
CA LYS A 7 3.46 -6.16 -21.12
C LYS A 7 2.52 -5.23 -20.34
N ALA A 8 2.96 -4.01 -20.03
CA ALA A 8 2.18 -3.01 -19.33
C ALA A 8 1.25 -2.20 -20.25
N ILE A 9 1.58 -2.10 -21.54
CA ILE A 9 0.81 -1.33 -22.53
C ILE A 9 -0.64 -1.87 -22.66
N LEU A 10 -0.82 -3.18 -22.72
CA LEU A 10 -2.14 -3.78 -22.92
C LEU A 10 -3.11 -3.46 -21.77
N PRO A 11 -2.76 -3.66 -20.48
CA PRO A 11 -3.59 -3.21 -19.37
C PRO A 11 -3.90 -1.71 -19.38
N ILE A 12 -2.91 -0.86 -19.73
CA ILE A 12 -3.09 0.60 -19.75
C ILE A 12 -4.08 1.03 -20.84
N ILE A 13 -3.98 0.46 -22.06
CA ILE A 13 -4.92 0.77 -23.16
C ILE A 13 -6.32 0.25 -22.80
N ALA A 14 -6.41 -0.93 -22.20
CA ALA A 14 -7.69 -1.49 -21.79
C ALA A 14 -8.34 -0.66 -20.68
N ALA A 15 -7.56 -0.15 -19.70
CA ALA A 15 -8.04 0.77 -18.67
C ALA A 15 -8.52 2.10 -19.29
N ALA A 16 -7.74 2.69 -20.20
CA ALA A 16 -8.16 3.91 -20.90
C ALA A 16 -9.49 3.73 -21.67
N GLY A 17 -9.66 2.58 -22.32
CA GLY A 17 -10.95 2.23 -22.98
C GLY A 17 -12.08 2.03 -21.98
N GLY A 18 -11.80 1.34 -20.87
CA GLY A 18 -12.75 1.10 -19.78
C GLY A 18 -13.26 2.38 -19.11
N MET A 19 -12.41 3.41 -19.02
CA MET A 19 -12.80 4.73 -18.52
C MET A 19 -13.52 5.58 -19.60
N ALA A 20 -12.98 5.61 -20.83
CA ALA A 20 -13.47 6.49 -21.89
C ALA A 20 -14.87 6.11 -22.36
N VAL A 21 -15.17 4.82 -22.52
CA VAL A 21 -16.45 4.36 -23.04
C VAL A 21 -17.63 4.70 -22.11
N PRO A 22 -17.60 4.37 -20.80
CA PRO A 22 -18.67 4.78 -19.88
C PRO A 22 -18.79 6.29 -19.74
N ALA A 23 -17.68 7.05 -19.74
CA ALA A 23 -17.68 8.50 -19.70
C ALA A 23 -18.39 9.10 -20.93
N MET A 24 -18.09 8.60 -22.14
CA MET A 24 -18.76 9.04 -23.38
C MET A 24 -20.25 8.70 -23.39
N ILE A 25 -20.62 7.48 -22.97
CA ILE A 25 -22.03 7.08 -22.87
C ILE A 25 -22.77 8.04 -21.92
N TYR A 26 -22.21 8.27 -20.74
CA TYR A 26 -22.80 9.18 -19.76
C TYR A 26 -22.95 10.61 -20.32
N ALA A 27 -21.92 11.13 -20.97
CA ALA A 27 -21.93 12.47 -21.54
C ALA A 27 -22.99 12.63 -22.64
N ILE A 28 -23.18 11.60 -23.48
CA ILE A 28 -24.21 11.60 -24.54
C ILE A 28 -25.62 11.65 -23.95
N PHE A 29 -25.93 10.80 -22.95
CA PHE A 29 -27.27 10.73 -22.36
C PHE A 29 -27.60 11.91 -21.45
N ASN A 30 -26.58 12.56 -20.85
CA ASN A 30 -26.77 13.68 -19.93
C ASN A 30 -26.38 15.03 -20.53
N ALA A 31 -26.18 15.11 -21.85
CA ALA A 31 -25.86 16.37 -22.52
C ALA A 31 -26.98 17.41 -22.30
N GLY A 32 -26.59 18.58 -21.79
CA GLY A 32 -27.54 19.69 -21.53
C GLY A 32 -28.40 19.53 -20.26
N THR A 33 -28.17 18.52 -19.42
CA THR A 33 -28.81 18.36 -18.11
C THR A 33 -27.97 18.94 -17.00
N LEU A 34 -28.58 19.18 -15.82
CA LEU A 34 -27.85 19.61 -14.60
C LEU A 34 -26.83 18.57 -14.12
N THR A 35 -26.99 17.33 -14.53
CA THR A 35 -26.12 16.20 -14.17
C THR A 35 -24.95 15.99 -15.15
N SER A 36 -24.83 16.81 -16.19
CA SER A 36 -23.77 16.66 -17.22
C SER A 36 -22.35 16.66 -16.64
N GLY A 37 -22.13 17.36 -15.52
CA GLY A 37 -20.84 17.36 -14.81
C GLY A 37 -20.42 16.03 -14.19
N GLY A 38 -21.32 15.05 -14.04
CA GLY A 38 -21.05 13.75 -13.38
C GLY A 38 -20.41 12.68 -14.28
N TRP A 39 -19.89 13.03 -15.46
CA TRP A 39 -19.35 12.08 -16.44
C TRP A 39 -18.17 11.21 -15.91
N GLY A 40 -17.45 11.69 -14.89
CA GLY A 40 -16.38 10.92 -14.26
C GLY A 40 -16.86 9.86 -13.26
N ILE A 41 -18.12 9.88 -12.81
CA ILE A 41 -18.63 8.91 -11.82
C ILE A 41 -18.58 7.47 -12.36
N PRO A 42 -19.03 7.15 -13.58
CA PRO A 42 -19.02 5.79 -14.10
C PRO A 42 -17.62 5.30 -14.53
N THR A 43 -16.57 6.12 -14.40
CA THR A 43 -15.19 5.70 -14.70
C THR A 43 -14.53 4.96 -13.53
N ALA A 44 -15.08 5.04 -12.32
CA ALA A 44 -14.56 4.33 -11.17
C ALA A 44 -14.99 2.86 -11.19
N THR A 45 -14.04 1.94 -11.08
CA THR A 45 -14.29 0.48 -11.08
C THR A 45 -13.94 -0.14 -9.72
N ASP A 46 -14.56 -1.27 -9.40
CA ASP A 46 -14.26 -2.03 -8.18
C ASP A 46 -13.44 -3.28 -8.49
N ILE A 47 -12.14 -3.20 -8.18
CA ILE A 47 -11.19 -4.30 -8.31
C ILE A 47 -11.55 -5.47 -7.39
N ALA A 48 -12.03 -5.19 -6.17
CA ALA A 48 -12.27 -6.23 -5.18
C ALA A 48 -13.35 -7.21 -5.66
N PHE A 49 -14.36 -6.71 -6.40
CA PHE A 49 -15.39 -7.54 -7.01
C PHE A 49 -14.80 -8.49 -8.06
N ALA A 50 -13.99 -7.97 -8.99
CA ALA A 50 -13.37 -8.78 -10.05
C ALA A 50 -12.42 -9.84 -9.50
N ILE A 51 -11.55 -9.47 -8.52
CA ILE A 51 -10.63 -10.40 -7.84
C ILE A 51 -11.41 -11.40 -6.99
N GLY A 52 -12.52 -10.98 -6.37
CA GLY A 52 -13.40 -11.85 -5.59
C GLY A 52 -13.97 -12.98 -6.43
N ILE A 53 -14.53 -12.67 -7.60
CA ILE A 53 -15.04 -13.67 -8.55
C ILE A 53 -13.92 -14.61 -9.00
N MET A 54 -12.74 -14.10 -9.34
CA MET A 54 -11.59 -14.93 -9.72
C MET A 54 -11.12 -15.84 -8.59
N SER A 55 -11.23 -15.40 -7.34
CA SER A 55 -10.88 -16.20 -6.18
C SER A 55 -11.83 -17.38 -5.97
N ILE A 56 -13.12 -17.22 -6.30
CA ILE A 56 -14.13 -18.29 -6.27
C ILE A 56 -13.82 -19.34 -7.34
N LEU A 57 -13.39 -18.92 -8.53
CA LEU A 57 -12.98 -19.82 -9.62
C LEU A 57 -11.67 -20.56 -9.33
N GLY A 58 -10.86 -20.06 -8.38
CA GLY A 58 -9.67 -20.71 -7.85
C GLY A 58 -8.62 -21.08 -8.90
N ASN A 59 -8.26 -22.36 -8.98
CA ASN A 59 -7.21 -22.85 -9.87
C ASN A 59 -7.64 -22.96 -11.35
N ARG A 60 -8.90 -22.74 -11.67
CA ARG A 60 -9.39 -22.75 -13.07
C ARG A 60 -8.96 -21.50 -13.84
N VAL A 61 -8.58 -20.43 -13.14
CA VAL A 61 -8.13 -19.18 -13.75
C VAL A 61 -6.61 -19.20 -13.94
N PRO A 62 -6.08 -19.03 -15.18
CA PRO A 62 -4.65 -18.93 -15.42
C PRO A 62 -4.02 -17.76 -14.65
N VAL A 63 -2.80 -17.96 -14.15
CA VAL A 63 -2.06 -16.93 -13.38
C VAL A 63 -1.85 -15.65 -14.20
N SER A 64 -1.60 -15.80 -15.51
CA SER A 64 -1.43 -14.67 -16.44
C SER A 64 -2.65 -13.75 -16.50
N LEU A 65 -3.87 -14.33 -16.44
CA LEU A 65 -5.12 -13.57 -16.41
C LEU A 65 -5.29 -12.81 -15.10
N LYS A 66 -4.91 -13.43 -13.97
CA LYS A 66 -4.94 -12.75 -12.65
C LYS A 66 -4.01 -11.55 -12.63
N ILE A 67 -2.79 -11.71 -13.17
CA ILE A 67 -1.80 -10.62 -13.26
C ILE A 67 -2.31 -9.51 -14.18
N PHE A 68 -2.85 -9.87 -15.34
CA PHE A 68 -3.42 -8.89 -16.28
C PHE A 68 -4.56 -8.09 -15.65
N LEU A 69 -5.52 -8.74 -15.01
CA LEU A 69 -6.65 -8.07 -14.36
C LEU A 69 -6.21 -7.19 -13.19
N THR A 70 -5.23 -7.65 -12.40
CA THR A 70 -4.68 -6.82 -11.31
C THR A 70 -3.99 -5.56 -11.88
N ALA A 71 -3.22 -5.72 -12.96
CA ALA A 71 -2.55 -4.58 -13.62
C ALA A 71 -3.54 -3.61 -14.26
N LEU A 72 -4.58 -4.13 -14.92
CA LEU A 72 -5.68 -3.37 -15.49
C LEU A 72 -6.36 -2.52 -14.42
N ALA A 73 -6.71 -3.16 -13.32
CA ALA A 73 -7.40 -2.53 -12.22
C ALA A 73 -6.55 -1.42 -11.55
N ILE A 74 -5.24 -1.63 -11.34
CA ILE A 74 -4.35 -0.59 -10.83
C ILE A 74 -4.25 0.59 -11.81
N ALA A 75 -4.18 0.33 -13.12
CA ALA A 75 -4.12 1.39 -14.13
C ALA A 75 -5.43 2.19 -14.19
N ASP A 76 -6.56 1.53 -14.04
CA ASP A 76 -7.90 2.11 -14.04
C ASP A 76 -8.12 3.00 -12.80
N ASP A 77 -7.78 2.52 -11.61
CA ASP A 77 -7.86 3.29 -10.37
C ASP A 77 -6.98 4.55 -10.41
N LEU A 78 -5.73 4.41 -10.88
CA LEU A 78 -4.85 5.57 -11.04
C LEU A 78 -5.43 6.56 -12.06
N GLY A 79 -6.01 6.06 -13.16
CA GLY A 79 -6.69 6.87 -14.15
C GLY A 79 -7.90 7.62 -13.59
N ALA A 80 -8.75 6.93 -12.84
CA ALA A 80 -9.91 7.53 -12.19
C ALA A 80 -9.51 8.64 -11.19
N ILE A 81 -8.46 8.41 -10.39
CA ILE A 81 -7.92 9.42 -9.47
C ILE A 81 -7.42 10.65 -10.25
N LEU A 82 -6.74 10.47 -11.38
CA LEU A 82 -6.28 11.57 -12.22
C LEU A 82 -7.45 12.34 -12.84
N VAL A 83 -8.47 11.65 -13.36
CA VAL A 83 -9.69 12.27 -13.87
C VAL A 83 -10.34 13.15 -12.80
N VAL A 84 -10.53 12.60 -11.60
CA VAL A 84 -11.11 13.35 -10.49
C VAL A 84 -10.23 14.54 -10.09
N ALA A 85 -8.93 14.38 -10.03
CA ALA A 85 -8.01 15.45 -9.66
C ALA A 85 -8.00 16.63 -10.64
N PHE A 86 -8.08 16.35 -11.96
CA PHE A 86 -8.01 17.39 -12.99
C PHE A 86 -9.36 18.02 -13.30
N PHE A 87 -10.46 17.27 -13.23
CA PHE A 87 -11.77 17.76 -13.69
C PHE A 87 -12.73 18.11 -12.55
N TYR A 88 -12.49 17.61 -11.34
CA TYR A 88 -13.36 17.83 -10.17
C TYR A 88 -12.64 18.56 -9.03
N GLY A 89 -11.47 19.15 -9.28
CA GLY A 89 -10.77 20.03 -8.33
C GLY A 89 -11.55 21.34 -8.14
N GLY A 90 -11.50 21.89 -6.92
CA GLY A 90 -12.06 23.20 -6.60
C GLY A 90 -11.06 24.34 -6.84
N ASP A 91 -11.38 25.53 -6.33
CA ASP A 91 -10.46 26.65 -6.30
C ASP A 91 -9.25 26.31 -5.43
N ILE A 92 -8.06 26.48 -5.99
CA ILE A 92 -6.81 26.06 -5.33
C ILE A 92 -6.30 27.18 -4.42
N ASP A 93 -6.21 26.89 -3.12
CA ASP A 93 -5.55 27.74 -2.14
C ASP A 93 -4.02 27.49 -2.21
N LEU A 94 -3.31 28.40 -2.92
CA LEU A 94 -1.86 28.31 -3.14
C LEU A 94 -1.01 28.27 -1.86
N PRO A 95 -1.27 29.08 -0.82
CA PRO A 95 -0.59 29.01 0.46
C PRO A 95 -0.63 27.63 1.12
N LEU A 96 -1.81 27.01 1.20
CA LEU A 96 -1.96 25.66 1.78
C LEU A 96 -1.26 24.59 0.95
N LEU A 97 -1.36 24.71 -0.37
CA LEU A 97 -0.65 23.81 -1.29
C LEU A 97 0.87 23.93 -1.12
N PHE A 98 1.40 25.13 -0.97
CA PHE A 98 2.83 25.33 -0.77
C PHE A 98 3.32 24.69 0.54
N ILE A 99 2.56 24.79 1.62
CA ILE A 99 2.87 24.12 2.90
C ILE A 99 2.86 22.59 2.72
N ALA A 100 1.88 22.04 2.00
CA ALA A 100 1.81 20.61 1.73
C ALA A 100 3.03 20.13 0.92
N LEU A 101 3.43 20.87 -0.13
CA LEU A 101 4.62 20.58 -0.93
C LEU A 101 5.92 20.65 -0.10
N LEU A 102 6.01 21.59 0.83
CA LEU A 102 7.15 21.68 1.75
C LEU A 102 7.25 20.44 2.63
N ILE A 103 6.14 19.98 3.20
CA ILE A 103 6.09 18.74 3.99
C ILE A 103 6.50 17.54 3.15
N LEU A 104 6.01 17.44 1.92
CA LEU A 104 6.38 16.37 0.99
C LEU A 104 7.89 16.40 0.67
N ALA A 105 8.47 17.58 0.48
CA ALA A 105 9.91 17.75 0.29
C ALA A 105 10.72 17.27 1.50
N ILE A 106 10.25 17.57 2.72
CA ILE A 106 10.87 17.08 3.97
C ILE A 106 10.78 15.55 4.05
N VAL A 107 9.63 14.96 3.75
CA VAL A 107 9.45 13.49 3.71
C VAL A 107 10.40 12.86 2.69
N ARG A 108 10.53 13.46 1.51
CA ARG A 108 11.47 13.01 0.48
C ARG A 108 12.92 13.08 0.95
N LEU A 109 13.30 14.16 1.63
CA LEU A 109 14.63 14.32 2.20
C LEU A 109 14.90 13.25 3.27
N MET A 110 13.94 12.98 4.16
CA MET A 110 14.04 11.92 5.17
C MET A 110 14.21 10.54 4.54
N ASN A 111 13.51 10.26 3.43
CA ASN A 111 13.70 9.03 2.68
C ASN A 111 15.14 8.92 2.13
N ASN A 112 15.68 9.99 1.55
CA ASN A 112 17.05 10.04 1.04
C ASN A 112 18.10 9.89 2.16
N LEU A 113 17.80 10.37 3.38
CA LEU A 113 18.65 10.19 4.57
C LEU A 113 18.58 8.77 5.14
N GLY A 114 17.74 7.90 4.57
CA GLY A 114 17.65 6.49 4.95
C GLY A 114 16.80 6.23 6.20
N GLU A 115 15.98 7.18 6.66
CA GLU A 115 15.04 6.93 7.76
C GLU A 115 13.93 5.96 7.26
N LYS A 116 13.73 4.85 7.99
CA LYS A 116 12.81 3.76 7.60
C LYS A 116 11.80 3.44 8.71
N ARG A 117 11.47 4.39 9.55
CA ARG A 117 10.41 4.25 10.56
C ARG A 117 9.08 4.67 9.96
N MET A 118 8.10 3.78 10.02
CA MET A 118 6.77 3.96 9.43
C MET A 118 6.07 5.23 9.95
N ALA A 119 6.22 5.55 11.25
CA ALA A 119 5.58 6.72 11.84
C ALA A 119 5.96 8.05 11.17
N TYR A 120 7.22 8.19 10.72
CA TYR A 120 7.70 9.40 10.04
C TYR A 120 7.12 9.59 8.63
N TYR A 121 6.43 8.60 8.09
CA TYR A 121 5.70 8.69 6.82
C TYR A 121 4.20 8.80 7.06
N LEU A 122 3.68 8.09 8.05
CA LEU A 122 2.24 8.04 8.31
C LEU A 122 1.72 9.37 8.89
N VAL A 123 2.46 9.97 9.82
CA VAL A 123 2.05 11.25 10.43
C VAL A 123 2.02 12.38 9.40
N PRO A 124 3.08 12.63 8.61
CA PRO A 124 3.01 13.61 7.53
C PRO A 124 1.95 13.29 6.48
N ALA A 125 1.68 12.00 6.18
CA ALA A 125 0.64 11.63 5.23
C ALA A 125 -0.74 12.15 5.64
N ILE A 126 -1.09 12.01 6.93
CA ILE A 126 -2.35 12.52 7.47
C ILE A 126 -2.39 14.05 7.36
N VAL A 127 -1.29 14.73 7.69
CA VAL A 127 -1.22 16.20 7.61
C VAL A 127 -1.36 16.68 6.16
N VAL A 128 -0.65 16.06 5.21
CA VAL A 128 -0.75 16.39 3.78
C VAL A 128 -2.15 16.11 3.25
N TRP A 129 -2.80 15.05 3.71
CA TRP A 129 -4.18 14.74 3.35
C TRP A 129 -5.14 15.85 3.76
N PHE A 130 -5.04 16.36 4.99
CA PHE A 130 -5.83 17.51 5.46
C PHE A 130 -5.51 18.78 4.67
N LEU A 131 -4.23 19.06 4.41
CA LEU A 131 -3.82 20.25 3.64
C LEU A 131 -4.36 20.21 2.21
N PHE A 132 -4.33 19.06 1.55
CA PHE A 132 -4.93 18.90 0.22
C PHE A 132 -6.44 19.10 0.25
N TYR A 133 -7.11 18.54 1.25
CA TYR A 133 -8.55 18.72 1.44
C TYR A 133 -8.94 20.21 1.54
N TYR A 134 -8.22 20.97 2.35
CA TYR A 134 -8.49 22.40 2.52
C TYR A 134 -7.96 23.28 1.36
N SER A 135 -6.97 22.81 0.61
CA SER A 135 -6.42 23.57 -0.53
C SER A 135 -7.25 23.44 -1.81
N GLY A 136 -8.36 22.70 -1.80
CA GLY A 136 -9.20 22.45 -2.98
C GLY A 136 -8.69 21.35 -3.91
N ILE A 137 -7.55 20.74 -3.62
CA ILE A 137 -7.05 19.57 -4.33
C ILE A 137 -7.74 18.33 -3.78
N HIS A 138 -8.07 17.39 -4.66
CA HIS A 138 -8.71 16.15 -4.23
C HIS A 138 -7.79 15.37 -3.27
N SER A 139 -8.28 15.13 -2.06
CA SER A 139 -7.48 14.56 -0.95
C SER A 139 -6.90 13.18 -1.26
N THR A 140 -7.52 12.40 -2.16
CA THR A 140 -7.00 11.08 -2.61
C THR A 140 -5.62 11.18 -3.28
N MET A 141 -5.29 12.33 -3.89
CA MET A 141 -3.97 12.56 -4.47
C MET A 141 -2.84 12.51 -3.44
N SER A 142 -3.13 12.87 -2.19
CA SER A 142 -2.13 12.77 -1.11
C SER A 142 -1.65 11.33 -0.90
N GLY A 143 -2.58 10.36 -0.97
CA GLY A 143 -2.27 8.94 -0.86
C GLY A 143 -1.34 8.44 -1.97
N VAL A 144 -1.61 8.84 -3.22
CA VAL A 144 -0.79 8.48 -4.38
C VAL A 144 0.62 9.05 -4.25
N VAL A 145 0.72 10.35 -3.94
CA VAL A 145 2.03 11.02 -3.78
C VAL A 145 2.82 10.40 -2.63
N MET A 146 2.17 10.15 -1.50
CA MET A 146 2.81 9.50 -0.36
C MET A 146 3.25 8.06 -0.66
N ALA A 147 2.48 7.29 -1.46
CA ALA A 147 2.88 5.95 -1.87
C ALA A 147 4.21 5.93 -2.63
N PHE A 148 4.46 6.93 -3.49
CA PHE A 148 5.76 7.09 -4.18
C PHE A 148 6.90 7.54 -3.25
N MET A 149 6.59 8.11 -2.09
CA MET A 149 7.59 8.58 -1.13
C MET A 149 8.02 7.52 -0.12
N ILE A 150 7.24 6.46 0.05
CA ILE A 150 7.55 5.37 0.99
C ILE A 150 8.71 4.53 0.45
N PRO A 151 9.81 4.34 1.24
CA PRO A 151 10.92 3.50 0.82
C PRO A 151 10.49 2.03 0.72
N MET A 152 10.77 1.41 -0.42
CA MET A 152 10.51 -0.03 -0.64
C MET A 152 11.60 -0.91 -0.01
N ASP A 153 12.78 -0.36 0.21
CA ASP A 153 13.94 -1.10 0.70
C ASP A 153 13.79 -1.52 2.16
N ALA A 154 14.29 -2.72 2.46
CA ALA A 154 14.38 -3.20 3.83
C ALA A 154 15.35 -2.34 4.66
N ARG A 155 15.06 -2.18 5.97
CA ARG A 155 15.90 -1.40 6.87
C ARG A 155 17.29 -2.02 7.08
N PHE A 156 17.36 -3.35 7.08
CA PHE A 156 18.59 -4.10 7.27
C PHE A 156 18.96 -4.89 6.03
N SER A 157 20.25 -4.83 5.65
CA SER A 157 20.81 -5.63 4.57
C SER A 157 20.73 -7.13 4.88
N HIS A 158 20.60 -7.95 3.87
CA HIS A 158 20.57 -9.42 3.98
C HIS A 158 21.82 -9.97 4.71
N ALA A 159 22.99 -9.38 4.45
CA ALA A 159 24.24 -9.74 5.13
C ALA A 159 24.21 -9.42 6.63
N TYR A 160 23.66 -8.24 6.99
CA TYR A 160 23.48 -7.86 8.39
C TYR A 160 22.50 -8.78 9.11
N LEU A 161 21.37 -9.11 8.48
CA LEU A 161 20.38 -10.04 9.00
C LEU A 161 20.99 -11.40 9.33
N LYS A 162 21.72 -11.99 8.38
CA LYS A 162 22.37 -13.29 8.55
C LYS A 162 23.37 -13.26 9.72
N ARG A 163 24.25 -12.26 9.75
CA ARG A 163 25.28 -12.12 10.80
C ARG A 163 24.67 -11.89 12.19
N SER A 164 23.65 -11.02 12.28
CA SER A 164 22.99 -10.72 13.56
C SER A 164 22.21 -11.92 14.09
N ASN A 165 21.42 -12.59 13.24
CA ASN A 165 20.67 -13.78 13.68
C ASN A 165 21.62 -14.88 14.14
N GLN A 166 22.71 -15.15 13.42
CA GLN A 166 23.71 -16.14 13.84
C GLN A 166 24.34 -15.81 15.20
N LYS A 167 24.64 -14.53 15.45
CA LYS A 167 25.13 -14.06 16.74
C LYS A 167 24.17 -14.34 17.90
N TYR A 168 22.87 -14.06 17.69
CA TYR A 168 21.85 -14.29 18.73
C TYR A 168 21.50 -15.77 18.91
N ILE A 169 21.55 -16.58 17.84
CA ILE A 169 21.41 -18.03 17.91
C ILE A 169 22.54 -18.64 18.75
N ASN A 170 23.78 -18.24 18.50
CA ASN A 170 24.94 -18.73 19.27
C ASN A 170 24.85 -18.32 20.75
N ARG A 171 24.31 -17.12 21.05
CA ARG A 171 24.07 -16.70 22.44
C ARG A 171 22.96 -17.50 23.12
N LEU A 172 21.86 -17.80 22.40
CA LEU A 172 20.79 -18.65 22.92
C LEU A 172 21.32 -20.02 23.26
N ALA A 173 22.10 -20.65 22.37
CA ALA A 173 22.72 -21.96 22.62
C ALA A 173 23.63 -21.96 23.85
N ALA A 174 24.39 -20.86 24.08
CA ALA A 174 25.22 -20.72 25.28
C ALA A 174 24.34 -20.64 26.55
N TYR A 175 23.25 -19.90 26.53
CA TYR A 175 22.32 -19.79 27.67
C TYR A 175 21.56 -21.11 27.93
N ASP A 176 21.25 -21.91 26.89
CA ASP A 176 20.63 -23.23 27.05
C ASP A 176 21.57 -24.21 27.79
N LEU A 177 22.85 -24.17 27.49
CA LEU A 177 23.87 -24.98 28.21
C LEU A 177 23.97 -24.57 29.67
N GLU A 178 23.89 -23.29 30.00
CA GLU A 178 23.90 -22.76 31.35
C GLU A 178 22.64 -23.10 32.14
N ASN A 179 21.45 -22.94 31.51
CA ASN A 179 20.16 -23.26 32.11
C ASN A 179 19.95 -24.74 32.33
N SER A 180 20.48 -25.59 31.49
CA SER A 180 20.42 -27.05 31.68
C SER A 180 21.09 -27.51 33.01
N LYS A 181 22.05 -26.72 33.52
CA LYS A 181 22.69 -26.96 34.80
C LYS A 181 21.94 -26.38 36.00
N SER A 182 21.09 -25.36 35.80
CA SER A 182 20.44 -24.60 36.87
C SER A 182 18.92 -24.90 37.03
N GLY A 183 18.32 -25.71 36.15
CA GLY A 183 16.92 -26.10 36.23
C GLY A 183 15.92 -24.95 36.10
N THR A 184 16.34 -23.80 35.56
CA THR A 184 15.47 -22.63 35.37
C THR A 184 14.52 -22.79 34.21
N LEU A 185 13.31 -22.26 34.36
CA LEU A 185 12.27 -22.30 33.33
C LEU A 185 12.68 -21.55 32.05
N PHE A 186 12.50 -22.17 30.90
CA PHE A 186 12.68 -21.52 29.58
C PHE A 186 11.44 -20.69 29.22
N PRO A 187 11.58 -19.47 28.67
CA PRO A 187 12.81 -18.68 28.52
C PRO A 187 13.09 -17.80 29.75
N ASN A 188 14.37 -17.76 30.19
CA ASN A 188 14.80 -16.81 31.21
C ASN A 188 14.93 -15.37 30.64
N GLU A 189 15.24 -14.38 31.48
CA GLU A 189 15.30 -12.95 31.05
C GLU A 189 16.31 -12.70 29.93
N SER A 190 17.46 -13.28 29.98
CA SER A 190 18.52 -13.15 28.96
C SER A 190 18.09 -13.77 27.62
N GLN A 191 17.45 -14.91 27.65
CA GLN A 191 16.89 -15.57 26.48
C GLN A 191 15.73 -14.75 25.87
N ARG A 192 14.84 -14.20 26.72
CA ARG A 192 13.77 -13.28 26.27
C ARG A 192 14.32 -12.05 25.57
N HIS A 193 15.41 -11.48 26.09
CA HIS A 193 16.08 -10.35 25.44
C HIS A 193 16.63 -10.73 24.05
N CYS A 194 17.30 -11.88 23.92
CA CYS A 194 17.79 -12.37 22.64
C CYS A 194 16.64 -12.59 21.63
N LEU A 195 15.56 -13.24 22.06
CA LEU A 195 14.39 -13.49 21.22
C LEU A 195 13.72 -12.20 20.77
N ARG A 196 13.54 -11.22 21.67
CA ARG A 196 13.00 -9.89 21.32
C ARG A 196 13.88 -9.16 20.29
N ARG A 197 15.20 -9.23 20.44
CA ARG A 197 16.15 -8.61 19.49
C ARG A 197 16.12 -9.30 18.13
N MET A 198 16.06 -10.62 18.08
CA MET A 198 15.88 -11.36 16.81
C MET A 198 14.57 -10.99 16.12
N SER A 199 13.48 -10.96 16.87
CA SER A 199 12.17 -10.55 16.34
C SER A 199 12.21 -9.13 15.79
N TYR A 200 12.82 -8.18 16.51
CA TYR A 200 12.99 -6.80 16.06
C TYR A 200 13.79 -6.71 14.75
N ILE A 201 14.90 -7.43 14.65
CA ILE A 201 15.76 -7.43 13.45
C ILE A 201 15.00 -8.06 12.27
N ASN A 202 14.34 -9.19 12.48
CA ASN A 202 13.59 -9.89 11.43
C ASN A 202 12.44 -9.02 10.92
N ASN A 203 11.65 -8.43 11.81
CA ASN A 203 10.55 -7.55 11.42
C ASN A 203 11.00 -6.30 10.66
N ASN A 204 12.16 -5.74 11.00
CA ASN A 204 12.70 -4.57 10.29
C ASN A 204 13.53 -4.92 9.04
N SER A 205 13.79 -6.19 8.80
CA SER A 205 14.40 -6.68 7.55
C SER A 205 13.38 -6.84 6.41
N ILE A 206 12.10 -6.74 6.74
CA ILE A 206 11.01 -6.73 5.76
C ILE A 206 10.76 -5.28 5.34
N GLY A 207 10.68 -5.01 4.05
CA GLY A 207 10.40 -3.68 3.51
C GLY A 207 9.12 -3.06 4.07
N MET A 208 9.08 -1.73 4.16
CA MET A 208 7.96 -1.01 4.77
C MET A 208 6.65 -1.25 4.00
N SER A 209 6.70 -1.25 2.67
CA SER A 209 5.56 -1.53 1.80
C SER A 209 4.95 -2.90 2.05
N TYR A 210 5.78 -3.94 2.19
CA TYR A 210 5.31 -5.29 2.52
C TYR A 210 4.68 -5.38 3.92
N ARG A 211 5.21 -4.64 4.88
CA ARG A 211 4.64 -4.58 6.25
C ARG A 211 3.27 -3.91 6.25
N LEU A 212 3.11 -2.82 5.49
CA LEU A 212 1.83 -2.15 5.28
C LEU A 212 0.82 -3.09 4.63
N GLU A 213 1.21 -3.75 3.54
CA GLU A 213 0.36 -4.75 2.87
C GLU A 213 -0.10 -5.84 3.84
N HIS A 214 0.82 -6.37 4.65
CA HIS A 214 0.49 -7.43 5.60
C HIS A 214 -0.49 -6.97 6.69
N VAL A 215 -0.35 -5.73 7.20
CA VAL A 215 -1.27 -5.14 8.18
C VAL A 215 -2.66 -4.97 7.55
N LEU A 216 -2.75 -4.36 6.37
CA LEU A 216 -4.01 -4.15 5.66
C LEU A 216 -4.70 -5.49 5.31
N ARG A 217 -3.94 -6.45 4.78
CA ARG A 217 -4.47 -7.79 4.46
C ARG A 217 -4.92 -8.58 5.71
N SER A 218 -4.33 -8.33 6.88
CA SER A 218 -4.77 -8.95 8.14
C SER A 218 -6.13 -8.41 8.59
N GLU A 219 -6.42 -7.13 8.35
CA GLU A 219 -7.72 -6.52 8.60
C GLU A 219 -8.81 -7.09 7.68
N GLU A 220 -8.55 -7.21 6.38
CA GLU A 220 -9.46 -7.85 5.43
C GLU A 220 -9.81 -9.30 5.83
N ARG A 221 -8.82 -10.07 6.34
CA ARG A 221 -9.06 -11.44 6.84
C ARG A 221 -9.91 -11.46 8.11
N ARG A 222 -9.81 -10.45 8.99
CA ARG A 222 -10.66 -10.32 10.18
C ARG A 222 -12.11 -10.05 9.78
N VAL A 223 -12.33 -9.06 8.91
CA VAL A 223 -13.67 -8.73 8.39
C VAL A 223 -14.29 -9.93 7.68
N GLY A 224 -13.56 -10.65 6.84
CA GLY A 224 -14.06 -11.84 6.17
C GLY A 224 -14.38 -13.03 7.11
N LYS A 225 -13.74 -13.13 8.29
CA LYS A 225 -14.08 -14.12 9.32
C LYS A 225 -15.31 -13.72 10.13
N GLU A 226 -15.50 -12.43 10.40
CA GLU A 226 -16.68 -11.92 11.10
C GLU A 226 -17.94 -12.03 10.22
N CYS A 227 -17.85 -11.72 8.93
CA CYS A 227 -18.93 -11.96 7.98
C CYS A 227 -19.35 -13.45 7.94
N ARG A 228 -18.40 -14.39 7.93
CA ARG A 228 -18.75 -15.83 7.99
C ARG A 228 -19.37 -16.28 9.31
N ARG A 229 -19.09 -15.59 10.41
CA ARG A 229 -19.75 -15.86 11.71
C ARG A 229 -21.18 -15.33 11.77
N MET A 230 -21.47 -14.20 11.11
CA MET A 230 -22.82 -13.65 11.08
C MET A 230 -23.76 -14.35 10.09
N CYS A 231 -23.20 -15.08 9.11
CA CYS A 231 -23.99 -15.85 8.14
C CYS A 231 -24.20 -17.34 8.53
N ARG A 232 -23.83 -17.75 9.74
CA ARG A 232 -24.16 -19.04 10.36
C ARG A 232 -25.12 -18.85 11.50
#